data_5ca198b96d7d3cc5def2743ae859fa4d
#
_entry.id   5ca198b96d7d3cc5def2743ae859fa4d
#
_cell.length_a   1.000
_cell.length_b   1.000
_cell.length_c   1.000
_cell.angle_alpha   90.00
_cell.angle_beta   90.00
_cell.angle_gamma   90.00
#
_symmetry.space_group_name_H-M   'P 1'
#
loop_
_entity.id
_entity.type
_entity.pdbx_description
1 polymer ?
#
loop_
_entity_poly.entity_id
_entity_poly.type
_entity_poly.pdbx_seq_one_letter_code
_entity_poly.pdbx_strand_id
1 'polypeptide(L)' 'MTSRTGGQILVDQLKVHGASHVFCVPGESYLAVLDALHDASIKTIVCRQEGGASYMAEAHGKMTGRPGIVMVTRGPGATN' A
#
# COMPACT_ATOMS: atom_id res chain seq x y z
N MET A 1 23.38 15.23 -2.39
CA MET A 1 22.53 14.05 -2.63
C MET A 1 21.61 13.84 -1.44
N THR A 2 20.33 13.79 -1.68
CA THR A 2 19.38 13.56 -0.60
C THR A 2 19.22 12.06 -0.35
N SER A 3 19.30 11.67 0.92
CA SER A 3 19.04 10.28 1.29
C SER A 3 17.54 10.03 1.28
N ARG A 4 17.14 8.82 0.88
CA ARG A 4 15.75 8.40 0.88
C ARG A 4 15.49 7.49 2.07
N THR A 5 14.30 7.59 2.66
CA THR A 5 13.88 6.69 3.74
C THR A 5 13.54 5.31 3.16
N GLY A 6 13.49 4.30 4.04
CA GLY A 6 13.02 2.97 3.64
C GLY A 6 11.62 3.00 3.05
N GLY A 7 10.74 3.86 3.61
CA GLY A 7 9.38 4.03 3.07
C GLY A 7 9.39 4.57 1.65
N GLN A 8 10.24 5.55 1.37
CA GLN A 8 10.35 6.11 0.03
C GLN A 8 10.88 5.10 -0.98
N ILE A 9 11.86 4.29 -0.58
CA ILE A 9 12.39 3.24 -1.45
C ILE A 9 11.30 2.22 -1.78
N LEU A 10 10.52 1.80 -0.79
CA LEU A 10 9.42 0.87 -1.00
C LEU A 10 8.40 1.43 -1.98
N VAL A 11 7.98 2.68 -1.79
CA VAL A 11 7.00 3.33 -2.67
C VAL A 11 7.53 3.44 -4.09
N ASP A 12 8.81 3.79 -4.26
CA ASP A 12 9.43 3.85 -5.58
C ASP A 12 9.38 2.48 -6.28
N GLN A 13 9.61 1.40 -5.54
CA GLN A 13 9.52 0.05 -6.11
C GLN A 13 8.09 -0.29 -6.51
N LEU A 14 7.09 0.12 -5.75
CA LEU A 14 5.70 -0.07 -6.13
C LEU A 14 5.39 0.62 -7.45
N LYS A 15 5.91 1.84 -7.66
CA LYS A 15 5.74 2.57 -8.92
C LYS A 15 6.38 1.82 -10.09
N VAL A 16 7.60 1.30 -9.89
CA VAL A 16 8.32 0.56 -10.93
C VAL A 16 7.52 -0.66 -11.37
N HIS A 17 6.84 -1.32 -10.44
CA HIS A 17 6.04 -2.50 -10.75
C HIS A 17 4.61 -2.19 -11.20
N GLY A 18 4.31 -0.92 -11.44
CA GLY A 18 3.03 -0.52 -12.03
C GLY A 18 1.87 -0.38 -11.06
N ALA A 19 2.14 -0.31 -9.76
CA ALA A 19 1.08 -0.12 -8.78
C ALA A 19 0.50 1.29 -8.90
N SER A 20 -0.82 1.40 -9.02
CA SER A 20 -1.51 2.68 -9.11
C SER A 20 -2.33 2.98 -7.85
N HIS A 21 -2.68 1.96 -7.09
CA HIS A 21 -3.50 2.07 -5.89
C HIS A 21 -2.94 1.19 -4.78
N VAL A 22 -3.07 1.66 -3.55
CA VAL A 22 -2.77 0.88 -2.34
C VAL A 22 -4.01 0.88 -1.47
N PHE A 23 -4.46 -0.30 -1.07
CA PHE A 23 -5.59 -0.47 -0.15
C PHE A 23 -5.02 -0.82 1.21
N CYS A 24 -5.35 -0.04 2.22
CA CYS A 24 -4.70 -0.21 3.53
C CYS A 24 -5.64 0.03 4.70
N VAL A 25 -5.27 -0.57 5.82
CA VAL A 25 -5.77 -0.20 7.13
C VAL A 25 -4.58 0.41 7.87
N PRO A 26 -4.60 1.70 8.21
CA PRO A 26 -3.42 2.38 8.77
C PRO A 26 -2.93 1.75 10.06
N GLY A 27 -1.62 1.74 10.25
CA GLY A 27 -0.97 1.19 11.44
C GLY A 27 0.40 1.80 11.65
N GLU A 28 0.88 1.77 12.89
CA GLU A 28 2.14 2.39 13.25
C GLU A 28 3.35 1.73 12.58
N SER A 29 3.24 0.45 12.28
CA SER A 29 4.39 -0.31 11.77
C SER A 29 4.84 0.14 10.37
N TYR A 30 4.04 0.90 9.65
CA TYR A 30 4.42 1.38 8.32
C TYR A 30 4.11 2.87 8.09
N LEU A 31 4.25 3.67 9.14
CA LEU A 31 4.01 5.13 9.03
C LEU A 31 4.93 5.79 8.00
N ALA A 32 6.19 5.35 7.90
CA ALA A 32 7.11 5.90 6.92
C ALA A 32 6.64 5.65 5.48
N VAL A 33 6.02 4.49 5.23
CA VAL A 33 5.45 4.17 3.92
C VAL A 33 4.24 5.03 3.64
N LEU A 34 3.35 5.21 4.63
CA LEU A 34 2.18 6.08 4.48
C LEU A 34 2.59 7.52 4.19
N ASP A 35 3.63 8.01 4.87
CA ASP A 35 4.16 9.35 4.65
C ASP A 35 4.69 9.49 3.22
N ALA A 36 5.44 8.50 2.75
CA ALA A 36 5.95 8.51 1.39
C ALA A 36 4.83 8.43 0.34
N LEU A 37 3.77 7.69 0.62
CA LEU A 37 2.60 7.60 -0.27
C LEU A 37 1.87 8.92 -0.38
N HIS A 38 1.90 9.74 0.66
CA HIS A 38 1.23 11.04 0.67
C HIS A 38 1.69 11.93 -0.50
N ASP A 39 2.99 11.90 -0.81
CA ASP A 39 3.57 12.71 -1.88
C ASP A 39 3.71 11.96 -3.20
N ALA A 40 3.25 10.72 -3.26
CA ALA A 40 3.40 9.88 -4.45
C ALA A 40 2.16 9.95 -5.34
N SER A 41 2.34 9.55 -6.59
CA SER A 41 1.23 9.46 -7.54
C SER A 41 0.33 8.24 -7.33
N ILE A 42 0.69 7.36 -6.41
CA ILE A 42 -0.09 6.18 -6.07
C ILE A 42 -1.26 6.59 -5.17
N LYS A 43 -2.47 6.22 -5.56
CA LYS A 43 -3.66 6.53 -4.78
C LYS A 43 -3.77 5.58 -3.57
N THR A 44 -3.88 6.15 -2.38
CA THR A 44 -4.03 5.38 -1.15
C THR A 44 -5.50 5.35 -0.73
N ILE A 45 -6.06 4.15 -0.64
CA ILE A 45 -7.46 3.96 -0.25
C ILE A 45 -7.49 3.33 1.15
N VAL A 46 -8.00 4.09 2.11
CA VAL A 46 -8.09 3.66 3.50
C VAL A 46 -9.34 2.83 3.69
N CYS A 47 -9.18 1.63 4.22
CA CYS A 47 -10.27 0.71 4.49
C CYS A 47 -10.45 0.56 6.01
N ARG A 48 -11.60 0.06 6.43
CA ARG A 48 -11.91 -0.10 7.85
C ARG A 48 -11.53 -1.47 8.40
N GLN A 49 -11.33 -2.44 7.51
CA GLN A 49 -11.05 -3.81 7.92
C GLN A 49 -10.19 -4.47 6.85
N GLU A 50 -9.22 -5.28 7.29
CA GLU A 50 -8.19 -5.84 6.41
C GLU A 50 -8.76 -6.80 5.36
N GLY A 51 -9.79 -7.57 5.70
CA GLY A 51 -10.45 -8.44 4.73
C GLY A 51 -11.04 -7.66 3.57
N GLY A 52 -11.69 -6.52 3.87
CA GLY A 52 -12.23 -5.64 2.84
C GLY A 52 -11.12 -5.07 1.96
N ALA A 53 -10.01 -4.64 2.58
CA ALA A 53 -8.87 -4.13 1.83
C ALA A 53 -8.30 -5.20 0.88
N SER A 54 -8.19 -6.45 1.34
CA SER A 54 -7.69 -7.55 0.53
C SER A 54 -8.61 -7.86 -0.65
N TYR A 55 -9.92 -7.86 -0.44
CA TYR A 55 -10.87 -8.07 -1.52
C TYR A 55 -10.78 -6.97 -2.57
N MET A 56 -10.66 -5.72 -2.13
CA MET A 56 -10.53 -4.59 -3.05
C MET A 56 -9.22 -4.68 -3.86
N ALA A 57 -8.12 -5.05 -3.23
CA ALA A 57 -6.85 -5.21 -3.93
C ALA A 57 -6.92 -6.35 -4.94
N GLU A 58 -7.55 -7.47 -4.60
CA GLU A 58 -7.73 -8.58 -5.51
C GLU A 58 -8.55 -8.18 -6.73
N ALA A 59 -9.67 -7.50 -6.51
CA ALA A 59 -10.52 -7.02 -7.59
C ALA A 59 -9.78 -6.05 -8.50
N HIS A 60 -9.02 -5.13 -7.92
CA HIS A 60 -8.22 -4.18 -8.68
C HIS A 60 -7.22 -4.90 -9.59
N GLY A 61 -6.51 -5.90 -9.05
CA GLY A 61 -5.55 -6.67 -9.83
C GLY A 61 -6.19 -7.40 -10.99
N LYS A 62 -7.35 -8.01 -10.76
CA LYS A 62 -8.07 -8.75 -11.79
C LYS A 62 -8.60 -7.83 -12.88
N MET A 63 -9.09 -6.65 -12.51
CA MET A 63 -9.72 -5.73 -13.47
C MET A 63 -8.70 -4.96 -14.29
N THR A 64 -7.55 -4.63 -13.72
CA THR A 64 -6.58 -3.75 -14.38
C THR A 64 -5.38 -4.49 -14.95
N GLY A 65 -5.15 -5.74 -14.56
CA GLY A 65 -3.92 -6.46 -14.90
C GLY A 65 -2.67 -5.91 -14.21
N ARG A 66 -2.85 -5.02 -13.23
CA ARG A 66 -1.76 -4.45 -12.44
C ARG A 66 -1.76 -5.06 -11.04
N PRO A 67 -0.63 -4.99 -10.31
CA PRO A 67 -0.60 -5.51 -8.95
C PRO A 67 -1.63 -4.83 -8.05
N GLY A 68 -2.38 -5.64 -7.31
CA GLY A 68 -3.24 -5.14 -6.26
C GLY A 68 -2.44 -5.14 -4.96
N ILE A 69 -2.22 -3.95 -4.39
CA ILE A 69 -1.38 -3.77 -3.21
C ILE A 69 -2.26 -3.58 -1.98
N VAL A 70 -2.02 -4.39 -0.96
CA VAL A 70 -2.68 -4.24 0.33
C VAL A 70 -1.63 -4.11 1.42
N MET A 71 -1.85 -3.19 2.36
CA MET A 71 -0.94 -2.97 3.48
C MET A 71 -1.71 -3.12 4.79
N VAL A 72 -1.18 -3.97 5.65
CA VAL A 72 -1.79 -4.26 6.95
C VAL A 72 -0.72 -4.23 8.03
N THR A 73 -1.15 -4.11 9.31
CA THR A 73 -0.21 -3.99 10.41
C THR A 73 0.02 -5.32 11.09
N ARG A 74 1.27 -5.77 11.12
CA ARG A 74 1.76 -6.92 11.88
C ARG A 74 0.91 -8.20 11.72
N GLY A 75 1.06 -9.13 12.67
CA GLY A 75 0.32 -10.38 12.68
C GLY A 75 -1.19 -10.21 12.81
N PRO A 76 -1.69 -9.44 13.79
CA PRO A 76 -3.14 -9.25 13.95
C PRO A 76 -3.81 -8.67 12.71
N GLY A 77 -3.20 -7.69 12.06
CA GLY A 77 -3.73 -7.12 10.83
C GLY A 77 -3.70 -8.11 9.69
N ALA A 78 -2.60 -8.83 9.52
CA ALA A 78 -2.43 -9.78 8.43
C ALA A 78 -3.37 -10.98 8.54
N THR A 79 -3.67 -11.44 9.77
CA THR A 79 -4.55 -12.58 9.97
C THR A 79 -6.02 -12.21 9.93
N ASN A 80 -6.33 -10.94 10.06
CA ASN A 80 -7.69 -10.45 10.03
C ASN A 80 -8.21 -10.39 8.58
#